data_bf9ab32f55975bfe362fc0730b0f96f1
#
_entry.id   bf9ab32f55975bfe362fc0730b0f96f1
#
_cell.length_a   1.000
_cell.length_b   1.000
_cell.length_c   1.000
_cell.angle_alpha   90.00
_cell.angle_beta   90.00
_cell.angle_gamma   90.00
#
_symmetry.space_group_name_H-M   'P 1'
#
loop_
_entity.id
_entity.type
_entity.pdbx_description
1 polymer ?
#
loop_
_entity_poly.entity_id
_entity_poly.type
_entity_poly.pdbx_seq_one_letter_code
_entity_poly.pdbx_strand_id
1 'polypeptide(L)'
;MSASNYAFNALGDPTRRAIFEKLQHRPLAVVDIADGLPISRPAVSQHLKVLKEAKLITLSAEGNRNIYTLDREGILAMRNYLDQFWDKALINFKLLAEQTEKQK
;
A
#
# COMPACT_ATOMS: atom_id res chain seq x y z
N MET A 1 -3.37 15.69 5.85
CA MET A 1 -3.65 14.58 4.94
C MET A 1 -4.16 13.37 5.69
N SER A 2 -5.07 12.63 5.10
CA SER A 2 -5.56 11.39 5.71
C SER A 2 -4.51 10.27 5.58
N ALA A 3 -4.60 9.25 6.42
CA ALA A 3 -3.74 8.07 6.34
C ALA A 3 -3.80 7.41 4.96
N SER A 4 -4.99 7.41 4.34
CA SER A 4 -5.17 6.84 2.98
C SER A 4 -4.36 7.58 1.94
N ASN A 5 -4.27 8.91 2.03
CA ASN A 5 -3.48 9.69 1.08
C ASN A 5 -1.99 9.36 1.16
N TYR A 6 -1.47 9.18 2.37
CA TYR A 6 -0.08 8.76 2.54
C TYR A 6 0.16 7.37 1.95
N ALA A 7 -0.77 6.45 2.16
CA ALA A 7 -0.67 5.10 1.64
C ALA A 7 -0.62 5.07 0.12
N PHE A 8 -1.53 5.77 -0.55
CA PHE A 8 -1.57 5.82 -2.01
C PHE A 8 -0.33 6.50 -2.57
N ASN A 9 0.11 7.59 -1.95
CA ASN A 9 1.32 8.28 -2.37
C ASN A 9 2.54 7.37 -2.26
N ALA A 10 2.67 6.64 -1.16
CA ALA A 10 3.78 5.70 -0.97
C ALA A 10 3.77 4.60 -2.05
N LEU A 11 2.62 4.07 -2.40
CA LEU A 11 2.49 3.01 -3.40
C LEU A 11 2.53 3.54 -4.84
N GLY A 12 2.59 4.85 -5.02
CA GLY A 12 2.77 5.47 -6.33
C GLY A 12 4.16 5.22 -6.92
N ASP A 13 5.17 4.97 -6.08
CA ASP A 13 6.52 4.66 -6.54
C ASP A 13 6.65 3.18 -6.86
N PRO A 14 7.11 2.80 -8.08
CA PRO A 14 7.20 1.39 -8.47
C PRO A 14 8.09 0.54 -7.56
N THR A 15 9.21 1.11 -7.09
CA THR A 15 10.15 0.38 -6.23
C THR A 15 9.52 0.13 -4.85
N ARG A 16 8.87 1.13 -4.28
CA ARG A 16 8.16 0.95 -3.01
C ARG A 16 7.05 -0.07 -3.12
N ARG A 17 6.31 -0.05 -4.23
CA ARG A 17 5.26 -1.03 -4.49
C ARG A 17 5.82 -2.44 -4.58
N ALA A 18 6.97 -2.61 -5.25
CA ALA A 18 7.63 -3.91 -5.34
C ALA A 18 8.06 -4.44 -3.97
N ILE A 19 8.58 -3.55 -3.11
CA ILE A 19 8.94 -3.92 -1.74
C ILE A 19 7.69 -4.35 -0.95
N PHE A 20 6.63 -3.57 -1.06
CA PHE A 20 5.36 -3.87 -0.39
C PHE A 20 4.81 -5.24 -0.83
N GLU A 21 4.88 -5.54 -2.12
CA GLU A 21 4.44 -6.82 -2.67
C GLU A 21 5.28 -8.00 -2.16
N LYS A 22 6.59 -7.80 -1.98
CA LYS A 22 7.45 -8.83 -1.38
C LYS A 22 6.99 -9.18 0.04
N LEU A 23 6.65 -8.17 0.82
CA LEU A 23 6.20 -8.37 2.20
C LEU A 23 4.82 -9.01 2.30
N GLN A 24 4.07 -9.02 1.21
CA GLN A 24 2.77 -9.68 1.14
C GLN A 24 2.89 -11.18 1.35
N HIS A 25 4.01 -11.77 0.96
CA HIS A 25 4.22 -13.21 1.05
C HIS A 25 4.70 -13.65 2.43
N ARG A 26 5.53 -12.85 3.09
CA ARG A 26 6.07 -13.16 4.42
C ARG A 26 6.81 -11.98 5.01
N PRO A 27 6.99 -11.93 6.33
CA PRO A 27 7.89 -10.95 6.94
C PRO A 27 9.33 -11.15 6.48
N LEU A 28 10.06 -10.05 6.29
CA LEU A 28 11.44 -10.10 5.77
C LEU A 28 12.33 -9.10 6.50
N ALA A 29 13.60 -9.46 6.64
CA ALA A 29 14.65 -8.52 7.06
C ALA A 29 15.10 -7.67 5.87
N VAL A 30 15.76 -6.54 6.16
CA VAL A 30 16.26 -5.63 5.10
C VAL A 30 17.11 -6.35 4.07
N VAL A 31 18.00 -7.25 4.51
CA VAL A 31 18.89 -7.97 3.61
C VAL A 31 18.10 -8.79 2.59
N ASP A 32 17.01 -9.41 3.03
CA ASP A 32 16.17 -10.23 2.15
C ASP A 32 15.30 -9.37 1.25
N ILE A 33 14.86 -8.21 1.73
CA ILE A 33 14.11 -7.26 0.91
C ILE A 33 15.00 -6.71 -0.20
N ALA A 34 16.25 -6.36 0.13
CA ALA A 34 17.20 -5.80 -0.83
C ALA A 34 17.65 -6.81 -1.89
N ASP A 35 17.57 -8.10 -1.57
CA ASP A 35 17.98 -9.15 -2.48
C ASP A 35 17.15 -9.13 -3.76
N GLY A 36 17.84 -9.05 -4.90
CA GLY A 36 17.16 -9.00 -6.20
C GLY A 36 16.66 -7.63 -6.63
N LEU A 37 16.81 -6.59 -5.79
CA LEU A 37 16.44 -5.24 -6.18
C LEU A 37 17.67 -4.51 -6.74
N PRO A 38 17.54 -3.80 -7.89
CA PRO A 38 18.67 -3.11 -8.53
C PRO A 38 18.95 -1.75 -7.90
N ILE A 39 18.94 -1.67 -6.57
CA ILE A 39 19.20 -0.43 -5.83
C ILE A 39 20.06 -0.75 -4.60
N SER A 40 20.68 0.28 -4.04
CA SER A 40 21.53 0.13 -2.87
C SER A 40 20.71 -0.14 -1.60
N ARG A 41 21.36 -0.72 -0.58
CA ARG A 41 20.73 -0.91 0.73
C ARG A 41 20.23 0.39 1.36
N PRO A 42 21.01 1.48 1.34
CA PRO A 42 20.49 2.76 1.84
C PRO A 42 19.23 3.22 1.13
N ALA A 43 19.14 2.99 -0.18
CA ALA A 43 17.93 3.31 -0.94
C ALA A 43 16.74 2.46 -0.49
N VAL A 44 16.95 1.15 -0.27
CA VAL A 44 15.91 0.27 0.27
C VAL A 44 15.44 0.78 1.62
N SER A 45 16.36 1.17 2.50
CA SER A 45 16.02 1.70 3.83
C SER A 45 15.17 2.96 3.75
N GLN A 46 15.46 3.85 2.80
CA GLN A 46 14.65 5.05 2.58
C GLN A 46 13.23 4.71 2.12
N HIS A 47 13.09 3.75 1.22
CA HIS A 47 11.78 3.31 0.78
C HIS A 47 11.00 2.66 1.93
N LEU A 48 11.65 1.87 2.76
CA LEU A 48 11.03 1.26 3.93
C LEU A 48 10.55 2.31 4.93
N LYS A 49 11.32 3.37 5.10
CA LYS A 49 10.92 4.48 5.97
C LYS A 49 9.64 5.14 5.49
N VAL A 50 9.54 5.41 4.20
CA VAL A 50 8.32 6.01 3.61
C VAL A 50 7.12 5.09 3.80
N LEU A 51 7.27 3.79 3.53
CA LEU A 51 6.20 2.82 3.71
C LEU A 51 5.76 2.71 5.18
N LYS A 52 6.70 2.77 6.10
CA LYS A 52 6.41 2.71 7.54
C LYS A 52 5.65 3.97 7.99
N GLU A 53 6.09 5.14 7.55
CA GLU A 53 5.42 6.40 7.88
C GLU A 53 4.00 6.45 7.30
N ALA A 54 3.79 5.80 6.17
CA ALA A 54 2.46 5.68 5.55
C ALA A 54 1.59 4.59 6.21
N LYS A 55 2.10 3.92 7.23
CA LYS A 55 1.41 2.85 7.97
C LYS A 55 1.03 1.64 7.12
N LEU A 56 1.82 1.38 6.09
CA LEU A 56 1.64 0.19 5.24
C LEU A 56 2.46 -0.99 5.74
N ILE A 57 3.56 -0.73 6.43
CA ILE A 57 4.42 -1.74 7.01
C ILE A 57 4.78 -1.36 8.43
N THR A 58 5.17 -2.35 9.21
CA THR A 58 5.64 -2.16 10.57
C THR A 58 6.92 -2.94 10.80
N LEU A 59 7.68 -2.54 11.80
CA LEU A 59 8.97 -3.11 12.15
C LEU A 59 8.89 -3.81 13.48
N SER A 60 9.37 -5.04 13.52
CA SER A 60 9.43 -5.81 14.76
C SER A 60 10.85 -6.34 14.94
N ALA A 61 11.33 -6.34 16.18
CA ALA A 61 12.65 -6.87 16.50
C ALA A 61 12.51 -8.35 16.88
N GLU A 62 13.27 -9.20 16.23
CA GLU A 62 13.36 -10.63 16.55
C GLU A 62 14.82 -10.97 16.81
N GLY A 63 15.20 -11.07 18.11
CA GLY A 63 16.58 -11.20 18.50
C GLY A 63 17.38 -9.98 18.04
N ASN A 64 18.44 -10.20 17.26
CA ASN A 64 19.27 -9.13 16.71
C ASN A 64 18.81 -8.66 15.34
N ARG A 65 17.67 -9.13 14.85
CA ARG A 65 17.18 -8.84 13.51
C ARG A 65 15.96 -7.93 13.55
N ASN A 66 15.92 -7.00 12.63
CA ASN A 66 14.74 -6.16 12.37
C ASN A 66 13.95 -6.78 11.24
N ILE A 67 12.71 -7.14 11.53
CA ILE A 67 11.83 -7.82 10.58
C ILE A 67 10.69 -6.88 10.21
N TYR A 68 10.50 -6.67 8.91
CA TYR A 68 9.40 -5.86 8.39
C TYR A 68 8.23 -6.76 8.00
N THR A 69 7.03 -6.30 8.28
CA THR A 69 5.80 -7.00 7.92
C THR A 69 4.74 -5.98 7.51
N LEU A 70 3.68 -6.44 6.86
CA LEU A 70 2.57 -5.56 6.50
C LEU A 70 1.86 -5.05 7.75
N ASP A 71 1.44 -3.79 7.71
CA ASP A 71 0.65 -3.18 8.77
C ASP A 71 -0.83 -3.31 8.42
N ARG A 72 -1.51 -4.18 9.15
CA ARG A 72 -2.93 -4.46 8.93
C ARG A 72 -3.80 -3.23 9.02
N GLU A 73 -3.54 -2.36 10.00
CA GLU A 73 -4.35 -1.16 10.24
C GLU A 73 -4.34 -0.22 9.04
N GLY A 74 -3.15 0.06 8.49
CA GLY A 74 -3.03 0.94 7.33
C GLY A 74 -3.64 0.34 6.08
N ILE A 75 -3.49 -0.97 5.89
CA ILE A 75 -4.06 -1.68 4.75
C ILE A 75 -5.59 -1.67 4.82
N LEU A 76 -6.16 -1.89 6.00
CA LEU A 76 -7.61 -1.83 6.19
C LEU A 76 -8.16 -0.42 5.95
N ALA A 77 -7.45 0.61 6.39
CA ALA A 77 -7.85 2.00 6.14
C ALA A 77 -7.89 2.29 4.64
N MET A 78 -6.90 1.82 3.91
CA MET A 78 -6.83 1.97 2.46
C MET A 78 -7.97 1.23 1.76
N ARG A 79 -8.24 0.00 2.18
CA ARG A 79 -9.36 -0.80 1.67
C ARG A 79 -10.69 -0.10 1.90
N ASN A 80 -10.91 0.41 3.11
CA ASN A 80 -12.15 1.12 3.45
C ASN A 80 -12.35 2.36 2.57
N TYR A 81 -11.27 3.10 2.31
CA TYR A 81 -11.34 4.25 1.41
C TYR A 81 -11.76 3.83 0.00
N LEU A 82 -11.14 2.77 -0.53
CA LEU A 82 -11.48 2.25 -1.87
C LEU A 82 -12.91 1.75 -1.94
N ASP A 83 -13.38 1.06 -0.90
CA ASP A 83 -14.75 0.57 -0.84
C ASP A 83 -15.76 1.72 -0.91
N GLN A 84 -15.52 2.80 -0.16
CA GLN A 84 -16.38 3.99 -0.20
C GLN A 84 -16.36 4.66 -1.57
N PHE A 85 -15.18 4.75 -2.16
CA PHE A 85 -15.01 5.33 -3.49
C PHE A 85 -15.79 4.52 -4.53
N TRP A 86 -15.63 3.20 -4.52
CA TRP A 86 -16.31 2.34 -5.48
C TRP A 86 -17.82 2.34 -5.30
N ASP A 87 -18.30 2.36 -4.07
CA ASP A 87 -19.75 2.42 -3.80
C ASP A 87 -20.38 3.66 -4.44
N LYS A 88 -19.75 4.81 -4.25
CA LYS A 88 -20.22 6.07 -4.84
C LYS A 88 -20.11 6.06 -6.35
N ALA A 89 -19.00 5.56 -6.90
CA ALA A 89 -18.81 5.49 -8.33
C ALA A 89 -19.81 4.56 -8.98
N LEU A 90 -20.09 3.41 -8.38
CA LEU A 90 -21.05 2.45 -8.90
C LEU A 90 -22.47 3.00 -8.88
N ILE A 91 -22.86 3.74 -7.84
CA ILE A 91 -24.15 4.40 -7.79
C ILE A 91 -24.28 5.40 -8.94
N ASN A 92 -23.26 6.21 -9.20
CA ASN A 92 -23.26 7.18 -10.29
C ASN A 92 -23.36 6.48 -11.65
N PHE A 93 -22.63 5.40 -11.85
CA PHE A 93 -22.73 4.64 -13.10
C PHE A 93 -24.12 4.07 -13.31
N LYS A 94 -24.75 3.58 -12.26
CA LYS A 94 -26.11 3.05 -12.32
C LYS A 94 -27.11 4.15 -12.72
N LEU A 95 -27.00 5.33 -12.11
CA LEU A 95 -27.89 6.46 -12.41
C LEU A 95 -27.69 6.93 -13.85
N LEU A 96 -26.48 6.97 -14.34
CA LEU A 96 -26.20 7.35 -15.73
C LEU A 96 -26.79 6.34 -16.70
N ALA A 97 -26.69 5.05 -16.41
CA ALA A 97 -27.27 4.00 -17.25
C ALA A 97 -28.79 4.10 -17.27
N GLU A 98 -29.43 4.34 -16.15
CA GLU A 98 -30.90 4.52 -16.06
C GLU A 98 -31.35 5.73 -16.86
N GLN A 99 -30.61 6.86 -16.79
CA GLN A 99 -30.93 8.05 -17.56
C GLN A 99 -30.83 7.79 -19.06
N THR A 100 -29.81 7.06 -19.48
CA THR A 100 -29.63 6.70 -20.88
C THR A 100 -30.80 5.86 -21.40
N GLU A 101 -31.25 4.90 -20.61
CA GLU A 101 -32.40 4.06 -20.98
C GLU A 101 -33.69 4.89 -21.10
N LYS A 102 -33.92 5.85 -20.19
CA LYS A 102 -35.12 6.69 -20.23
C LYS A 102 -35.15 7.64 -21.41
N GLN A 103 -33.99 7.93 -22.01
CA GLN A 103 -33.88 8.81 -23.17
C GLN A 103 -34.10 8.09 -24.51
N LYS A 104 -34.20 6.78 -24.47
CA LYS A 104 -34.52 5.99 -25.68
C LYS A 104 -36.06 5.94 -25.86
#